data_a503b987cc31f0774d203c4d9f4f5030
#
_entry.id   a503b987cc31f0774d203c4d9f4f5030
#
_cell.length_a   1.000
_cell.length_b   1.000
_cell.length_c   1.000
_cell.angle_alpha   90.00
_cell.angle_beta   90.00
_cell.angle_gamma   90.00
#
_symmetry.space_group_name_H-M   'P 1'
#
loop_
_entity.id
_entity.type
_entity.pdbx_description
1 polymer ?
#
loop_
_entity_poly.entity_id
_entity_poly.type
_entity_poly.pdbx_seq_one_letter_code
_entity_poly.pdbx_strand_id
1 'polypeptide(L)'
;MSAQPTTPEKEQYQKLLLHRSAALTATLRDALRAGERGDAAGRGGEVHDWKDDAFAELLKNTQNTELAHLQAELAAVRAALRRIEDGTYGECSDCGRDIGRARLQVQPSAPRCLSCQQKAELGAAKPRISTGL
;
A
#
# COMPACT_ATOMS: atom_id res chain seq x y z
N MET A 1 -26.18 -15.76 -3.29
CA MET A 1 -25.11 -16.44 -2.53
C MET A 1 -24.12 -15.42 -2.04
N SER A 2 -23.76 -15.54 -0.79
CA SER A 2 -22.76 -14.65 -0.21
C SER A 2 -21.38 -15.03 -0.71
N ALA A 3 -20.64 -14.06 -1.24
CA ALA A 3 -19.26 -14.23 -1.62
C ALA A 3 -18.30 -13.89 -0.48
N GLN A 4 -18.83 -13.65 0.71
CA GLN A 4 -18.03 -13.34 1.88
C GLN A 4 -17.29 -14.58 2.38
N PRO A 5 -16.06 -14.40 2.89
CA PRO A 5 -15.31 -15.51 3.42
C PRO A 5 -15.96 -16.10 4.67
N THR A 6 -15.85 -17.42 4.82
CA THR A 6 -16.31 -18.13 6.01
C THR A 6 -15.38 -17.82 7.20
N THR A 7 -15.80 -18.22 8.39
CA THR A 7 -14.99 -18.03 9.60
C THR A 7 -13.59 -18.63 9.47
N PRO A 8 -13.44 -19.89 9.00
CA PRO A 8 -12.10 -20.45 8.80
C PRO A 8 -11.28 -19.68 7.76
N GLU A 9 -11.92 -19.20 6.70
CA GLU A 9 -11.25 -18.38 5.69
C GLU A 9 -10.78 -17.06 6.28
N LYS A 10 -11.60 -16.42 7.12
CA LYS A 10 -11.22 -15.18 7.80
C LYS A 10 -10.01 -15.39 8.70
N GLU A 11 -9.93 -16.52 9.40
CA GLU A 11 -8.78 -16.84 10.22
C GLU A 11 -7.52 -17.00 9.37
N GLN A 12 -7.63 -17.65 8.22
CA GLN A 12 -6.51 -17.78 7.28
C GLN A 12 -6.05 -16.43 6.76
N TYR A 13 -7.00 -15.57 6.39
CA TYR A 13 -6.67 -14.22 5.93
C TYR A 13 -6.07 -13.39 7.04
N GLN A 14 -6.55 -13.55 8.26
CA GLN A 14 -5.98 -12.85 9.41
C GLN A 14 -4.50 -13.20 9.61
N LYS A 15 -4.18 -14.48 9.56
CA LYS A 15 -2.79 -14.94 9.68
C LYS A 15 -1.93 -14.39 8.55
N LEU A 16 -2.44 -14.44 7.33
CA LEU A 16 -1.75 -13.93 6.16
C LEU A 16 -1.49 -12.43 6.28
N LEU A 17 -2.49 -11.68 6.70
CA LEU A 17 -2.39 -10.24 6.86
C LEU A 17 -1.44 -9.86 8.01
N LEU A 18 -1.47 -10.60 9.11
CA LEU A 18 -0.53 -10.37 10.21
C LEU A 18 0.90 -10.62 9.76
N HIS A 19 1.13 -11.70 9.02
CA HIS A 19 2.44 -11.99 8.45
C HIS A 19 2.90 -10.87 7.50
N ARG A 20 2.00 -10.44 6.64
CA ARG A 20 2.27 -9.36 5.68
C ARG A 20 2.58 -8.04 6.40
N SER A 21 1.84 -7.74 7.46
CA SER A 21 2.07 -6.55 8.28
C SER A 21 3.46 -6.56 8.90
N ALA A 22 3.87 -7.70 9.44
CA ALA A 22 5.20 -7.85 10.03
C ALA A 22 6.29 -7.67 8.98
N ALA A 23 6.11 -8.28 7.81
CA ALA A 23 7.08 -8.18 6.71
C ALA A 23 7.21 -6.74 6.21
N LEU A 24 6.08 -6.06 6.03
CA LEU A 24 6.07 -4.65 5.58
C LEU A 24 6.72 -3.73 6.60
N THR A 25 6.46 -3.96 7.88
CA THR A 25 7.06 -3.17 8.96
C THR A 25 8.57 -3.34 8.96
N ALA A 26 9.06 -4.57 8.81
CA ALA A 26 10.49 -4.85 8.74
C ALA A 26 11.14 -4.18 7.54
N THR A 27 10.51 -4.29 6.37
CA THR A 27 11.00 -3.66 5.13
C THR A 27 11.05 -2.14 5.29
N LEU A 28 10.03 -1.56 5.88
CA LEU A 28 9.97 -0.11 6.09
C LEU A 28 11.08 0.36 7.03
N ARG A 29 11.31 -0.36 8.12
CA ARG A 29 12.39 -0.05 9.05
C ARG A 29 13.76 -0.12 8.38
N ASP A 30 13.98 -1.16 7.57
CA ASP A 30 15.24 -1.32 6.85
C ASP A 30 15.45 -0.20 5.83
N ALA A 31 14.39 0.20 5.13
CA ALA A 31 14.45 1.29 4.17
C ALA A 31 14.78 2.62 4.86
N LEU A 32 14.18 2.88 6.02
CA LEU A 32 14.47 4.09 6.80
C LEU A 32 15.90 4.11 7.30
N ARG A 33 16.42 2.98 7.78
CA ARG A 33 17.81 2.86 8.22
C ARG A 33 18.78 3.04 7.06
N ALA A 34 18.47 2.49 5.90
CA ALA A 34 19.28 2.65 4.71
C ALA A 34 19.36 4.12 4.28
N GLY A 35 18.23 4.84 4.37
CA GLY A 35 18.18 6.26 4.10
C GLY A 35 19.05 7.07 5.04
N GLU A 36 19.01 6.76 6.33
CA GLU A 36 19.83 7.41 7.33
C GLU A 36 21.32 7.16 7.09
N ARG A 37 21.70 5.92 6.78
CA ARG A 37 23.08 5.56 6.47
C ARG A 37 23.56 6.24 5.21
N GLY A 38 22.71 6.33 4.19
CA GLY A 38 23.01 7.01 2.95
C GLY A 38 23.30 8.49 3.17
N ASP A 39 22.49 9.14 3.99
CA ASP A 39 22.67 10.55 4.35
C ASP A 39 23.99 10.75 5.11
N ALA A 40 24.28 9.87 6.06
CA ALA A 40 25.53 9.94 6.83
C ALA A 40 26.74 9.72 5.93
N ALA A 41 26.69 8.77 5.00
CA ALA A 41 27.77 8.53 4.05
C ALA A 41 27.93 9.71 3.09
N GLY A 42 26.83 10.32 2.69
CA GLY A 42 26.85 11.48 1.80
C GLY A 42 27.52 12.71 2.41
N ARG A 43 27.45 12.84 3.72
CA ARG A 43 28.07 13.97 4.41
C ARG A 43 29.60 13.91 4.41
N GLY A 44 30.15 12.73 4.23
CA GLY A 44 31.60 12.57 4.11
C GLY A 44 32.15 12.86 2.73
N GLY A 45 31.29 13.14 1.76
CA GLY A 45 31.70 13.45 0.41
C GLY A 45 32.37 14.80 0.31
N GLU A 46 33.53 14.82 -0.31
CA GLU A 46 34.33 16.04 -0.36
C GLU A 46 33.99 16.95 -1.53
N VAL A 47 33.67 16.38 -2.67
CA VAL A 47 33.39 17.16 -3.87
C VAL A 47 32.06 16.78 -4.43
N HIS A 48 31.16 17.73 -4.48
CA HIS A 48 29.87 17.55 -5.10
C HIS A 48 29.85 18.27 -6.45
N ASP A 49 29.91 17.47 -7.50
CA ASP A 49 29.57 17.95 -8.82
C ASP A 49 28.04 18.10 -8.88
N TRP A 50 27.55 19.07 -9.63
CA TRP A 50 26.12 19.30 -9.79
C TRP A 50 25.40 18.05 -10.35
N LYS A 51 26.08 17.23 -11.12
CA LYS A 51 25.54 15.97 -11.63
C LYS A 51 25.29 14.98 -10.49
N ASP A 52 26.22 14.93 -9.54
CA ASP A 52 26.07 14.05 -8.38
C ASP A 52 24.89 14.49 -7.50
N ASP A 53 24.73 15.79 -7.34
CA ASP A 53 23.62 16.36 -6.59
C ASP A 53 22.28 16.04 -7.25
N ALA A 54 22.20 16.17 -8.58
CA ALA A 54 20.99 15.83 -9.34
C ALA A 54 20.67 14.35 -9.23
N PHE A 55 21.69 13.48 -9.29
CA PHE A 55 21.51 12.04 -9.17
C PHE A 55 21.07 11.66 -7.75
N ALA A 56 21.67 12.25 -6.74
CA ALA A 56 21.28 12.04 -5.34
C ALA A 56 19.84 12.46 -5.09
N GLU A 57 19.40 13.57 -5.67
CA GLU A 57 18.03 14.05 -5.57
C GLU A 57 17.06 13.08 -6.22
N LEU A 58 17.41 12.55 -7.39
CA LEU A 58 16.59 11.55 -8.09
C LEU A 58 16.45 10.28 -7.25
N LEU A 59 17.53 9.79 -6.65
CA LEU A 59 17.51 8.62 -5.77
C LEU A 59 16.64 8.87 -4.54
N LYS A 60 16.72 10.04 -3.94
CA LYS A 60 15.86 10.42 -2.82
C LYS A 60 14.39 10.37 -3.20
N ASN A 61 14.05 10.94 -4.35
CA ASN A 61 12.67 10.95 -4.82
C ASN A 61 12.16 9.54 -5.07
N THR A 62 12.98 8.66 -5.63
CA THR A 62 12.64 7.26 -5.85
C THR A 62 12.41 6.55 -4.53
N GLN A 63 13.31 6.73 -3.56
CA GLN A 63 13.18 6.13 -2.23
C GLN A 63 11.92 6.62 -1.51
N ASN A 64 11.61 7.90 -1.62
CA ASN A 64 10.41 8.48 -1.01
C ASN A 64 9.14 7.88 -1.61
N THR A 65 9.14 7.62 -2.92
CA THR A 65 8.02 6.97 -3.60
C THR A 65 7.83 5.54 -3.09
N GLU A 66 8.93 4.79 -2.97
CA GLU A 66 8.88 3.42 -2.44
C GLU A 66 8.39 3.39 -1.00
N LEU A 67 8.88 4.30 -0.16
CA LEU A 67 8.42 4.43 1.21
C LEU A 67 6.93 4.73 1.28
N ALA A 68 6.45 5.63 0.43
CA ALA A 68 5.04 5.96 0.36
C ALA A 68 4.19 4.74 -0.01
N HIS A 69 4.65 3.92 -0.96
CA HIS A 69 3.97 2.68 -1.35
C HIS A 69 3.93 1.68 -0.21
N LEU A 70 5.05 1.51 0.49
CA LEU A 70 5.11 0.60 1.65
C LEU A 70 4.18 1.05 2.77
N GLN A 71 4.15 2.35 3.05
CA GLN A 71 3.27 2.91 4.05
C GLN A 71 1.79 2.73 3.68
N ALA A 72 1.45 2.96 2.41
CA ALA A 72 0.09 2.79 1.93
C ALA A 72 -0.35 1.33 2.01
N GLU A 73 0.52 0.40 1.62
CA GLU A 73 0.22 -1.03 1.71
C GLU A 73 0.04 -1.48 3.16
N LEU A 74 0.92 -1.01 4.05
CA LEU A 74 0.83 -1.33 5.47
C LEU A 74 -0.48 -0.79 6.07
N ALA A 75 -0.86 0.43 5.71
CA ALA A 75 -2.13 1.00 6.15
C ALA A 75 -3.32 0.19 5.67
N ALA A 76 -3.29 -0.29 4.42
CA ALA A 76 -4.34 -1.13 3.84
C ALA A 76 -4.44 -2.47 4.58
N VAL A 77 -3.31 -3.08 4.89
CA VAL A 77 -3.26 -4.35 5.63
C VAL A 77 -3.83 -4.16 7.05
N ARG A 78 -3.43 -3.12 7.74
CA ARG A 78 -3.92 -2.82 9.09
C ARG A 78 -5.43 -2.54 9.08
N ALA A 79 -5.91 -1.82 8.07
CA ALA A 79 -7.34 -1.57 7.93
C ALA A 79 -8.12 -2.86 7.70
N ALA A 80 -7.57 -3.77 6.90
CA ALA A 80 -8.19 -5.08 6.68
C ALA A 80 -8.27 -5.89 7.97
N LEU A 81 -7.20 -5.88 8.77
CA LEU A 81 -7.20 -6.55 10.07
C LEU A 81 -8.27 -6.00 11.00
N ARG A 82 -8.45 -4.67 11.02
CA ARG A 82 -9.52 -4.05 11.81
C ARG A 82 -10.90 -4.48 11.34
N ARG A 83 -11.09 -4.61 10.02
CA ARG A 83 -12.37 -5.09 9.49
C ARG A 83 -12.67 -6.53 9.88
N ILE A 84 -11.65 -7.36 10.00
CA ILE A 84 -11.82 -8.73 10.50
C ILE A 84 -12.33 -8.69 11.94
N GLU A 85 -11.74 -7.83 12.77
CA GLU A 85 -12.19 -7.65 14.16
C GLU A 85 -13.62 -7.11 14.24
N ASP A 86 -13.96 -6.16 13.36
CA ASP A 86 -15.28 -5.52 13.33
C ASP A 86 -16.35 -6.38 12.68
N GLY A 87 -15.97 -7.46 11.99
CA GLY A 87 -16.93 -8.32 11.29
C GLY A 87 -17.34 -7.80 9.92
N THR A 88 -16.63 -6.81 9.38
CA THR A 88 -16.95 -6.22 8.06
C THR A 88 -15.97 -6.65 6.97
N TYR A 89 -15.07 -7.56 7.27
CA TYR A 89 -14.10 -8.03 6.28
C TYR A 89 -14.82 -8.71 5.11
N GLY A 90 -14.42 -8.36 3.90
CA GLY A 90 -15.04 -8.87 2.68
C GLY A 90 -16.13 -7.98 2.13
N GLU A 91 -16.51 -6.94 2.86
CA GLU A 91 -17.48 -5.95 2.38
C GLU A 91 -16.73 -4.75 1.77
N CYS A 92 -17.21 -4.30 0.62
CA CYS A 92 -16.67 -3.10 -0.02
C CYS A 92 -16.92 -1.88 0.87
N SER A 93 -15.89 -1.09 1.13
CA SER A 93 -16.01 0.10 1.97
C SER A 93 -16.82 1.21 1.30
N ASP A 94 -16.97 1.18 -0.02
CA ASP A 94 -17.70 2.23 -0.76
C ASP A 94 -19.15 1.88 -1.02
N CYS A 95 -19.44 0.64 -1.46
CA CYS A 95 -20.81 0.26 -1.84
C CYS A 95 -21.46 -0.76 -0.90
N GLY A 96 -20.71 -1.35 0.02
CA GLY A 96 -21.22 -2.33 0.97
C GLY A 96 -21.48 -3.72 0.40
N ARG A 97 -21.23 -3.92 -0.89
CA ARG A 97 -21.39 -5.24 -1.52
C ARG A 97 -20.17 -6.11 -1.22
N ASP A 98 -20.32 -7.39 -1.49
CA ASP A 98 -19.20 -8.32 -1.30
C ASP A 98 -18.06 -7.97 -2.26
N ILE A 99 -16.83 -7.99 -1.73
CA ILE A 99 -15.63 -7.82 -2.55
C ILE A 99 -15.44 -9.03 -3.45
N GLY A 100 -15.72 -10.22 -2.94
CA GLY A 100 -15.58 -11.47 -3.68
C GLY A 100 -14.32 -12.23 -3.31
N ARG A 101 -14.45 -13.55 -3.25
CA ARG A 101 -13.34 -14.44 -2.86
C ARG A 101 -12.16 -14.34 -3.80
N ALA A 102 -12.42 -14.29 -5.10
CA ALA A 102 -11.36 -14.27 -6.11
C ALA A 102 -10.45 -13.06 -5.91
N ARG A 103 -11.05 -11.89 -5.65
CA ARG A 103 -10.27 -10.67 -5.41
C ARG A 103 -9.51 -10.73 -4.10
N LEU A 104 -10.13 -11.26 -3.03
CA LEU A 104 -9.48 -11.38 -1.74
C LEU A 104 -8.34 -12.40 -1.76
N GLN A 105 -8.43 -13.45 -2.58
CA GLN A 105 -7.34 -14.39 -2.74
C GLN A 105 -6.10 -13.74 -3.36
N VAL A 106 -6.31 -12.82 -4.28
CA VAL A 106 -5.21 -12.10 -4.94
C VAL A 106 -4.73 -10.94 -4.07
N GLN A 107 -5.66 -10.24 -3.44
CA GLN A 107 -5.33 -9.06 -2.63
C GLN A 107 -6.16 -9.08 -1.34
N PRO A 108 -5.67 -9.77 -0.31
CA PRO A 108 -6.42 -9.88 0.96
C PRO A 108 -6.71 -8.55 1.65
N SER A 109 -5.90 -7.53 1.37
CA SER A 109 -6.07 -6.19 1.96
C SER A 109 -7.00 -5.29 1.14
N ALA A 110 -7.61 -5.78 0.07
CA ALA A 110 -8.48 -4.98 -0.78
C ALA A 110 -9.66 -4.39 0.02
N PRO A 111 -9.81 -3.06 0.05
CA PRO A 111 -10.89 -2.42 0.78
C PRO A 111 -12.18 -2.28 -0.04
N ARG A 112 -12.08 -2.42 -1.36
CA ARG A 112 -13.16 -2.16 -2.30
C ARG A 112 -13.34 -3.31 -3.26
N CYS A 113 -14.56 -3.47 -3.77
CA CYS A 113 -14.79 -4.36 -4.89
C CYS A 113 -14.11 -3.81 -6.15
N LEU A 114 -13.94 -4.65 -7.15
CA LEU A 114 -13.26 -4.25 -8.37
C LEU A 114 -13.91 -3.01 -9.03
N SER A 115 -15.23 -3.00 -9.07
CA SER A 115 -15.99 -1.89 -9.67
C SER A 115 -15.71 -0.57 -8.96
N CYS A 116 -15.75 -0.56 -7.63
CA CYS A 116 -15.49 0.66 -6.85
C CYS A 116 -14.01 1.08 -6.94
N GLN A 117 -13.10 0.11 -6.99
CA GLN A 117 -11.68 0.39 -7.16
C GLN A 117 -11.42 1.07 -8.50
N GLN A 118 -12.04 0.57 -9.57
CA GLN A 118 -11.92 1.18 -10.89
C GLN A 118 -12.48 2.61 -10.90
N LYS A 119 -13.61 2.83 -10.24
CA LYS A 119 -14.20 4.17 -10.13
C LYS A 119 -13.28 5.13 -9.38
N ALA A 120 -12.65 4.65 -8.30
CA ALA A 120 -11.73 5.47 -7.52
C ALA A 120 -10.50 5.84 -8.35
N GLU A 121 -9.96 4.91 -9.11
CA GLU A 121 -8.81 5.14 -9.98
C GLU A 121 -9.15 6.11 -11.11
N LEU A 122 -10.31 5.94 -11.75
CA LEU A 122 -10.79 6.85 -12.76
C LEU A 122 -11.07 8.24 -12.18
N GLY A 123 -11.63 8.30 -10.99
CA GLY A 123 -11.86 9.56 -10.29
C GLY A 123 -10.59 10.31 -10.00
N ALA A 124 -9.53 9.61 -9.63
CA ALA A 124 -8.23 10.22 -9.37
C ALA A 124 -7.58 10.75 -10.64
N ALA A 125 -7.78 10.08 -11.78
CA ALA A 125 -7.23 10.51 -13.07
C ALA A 125 -8.12 11.52 -13.79
N LYS A 126 -9.41 11.49 -13.53
CA LYS A 126 -10.43 12.23 -14.26
C LYS A 126 -10.24 13.75 -14.29
N PRO A 127 -9.82 14.41 -13.21
CA PRO A 127 -9.65 15.87 -13.24
C PRO A 127 -8.74 16.36 -14.35
N ARG A 128 -7.74 15.56 -14.70
CA ARG A 128 -6.81 15.92 -15.79
C ARG A 128 -7.42 15.76 -17.15
N ILE A 129 -8.29 14.78 -17.31
CA ILE A 129 -8.93 14.48 -18.58
C ILE A 129 -10.07 15.45 -18.85
N SER A 130 -10.85 15.76 -17.83
CA SER A 130 -12.05 16.58 -17.98
C SER A 130 -11.73 18.02 -18.34
N THR A 131 -10.53 18.50 -18.09
CA THR A 131 -10.15 19.87 -18.45
C THR A 131 -9.99 20.05 -19.96
N GLY A 132 -9.86 18.98 -20.69
CA GLY A 132 -9.76 19.03 -22.14
C GLY A 132 -11.08 19.19 -22.87
N LEU A 133 -12.16 19.23 -22.14
CA LEU A 133 -13.49 19.39 -22.72
C LEU A 133 -13.98 20.83 -22.61
#